data_c81e817fc4268c3e64a76b29db49683e
#
_entry.id   c81e817fc4268c3e64a76b29db49683e
#
_cell.length_a   1.000
_cell.length_b   1.000
_cell.length_c   1.000
_cell.angle_alpha   90.00
_cell.angle_beta   90.00
_cell.angle_gamma   90.00
#
_symmetry.space_group_name_H-M   'P 1'
#
loop_
_entity.id
_entity.type
_entity.pdbx_description
1 polymer ?
#
loop_
_entity_poly.entity_id
_entity_poly.type
_entity_poly.pdbx_seq_one_letter_code
_entity_poly.pdbx_strand_id
1 'polypeptide(L)'
;KQMPEWTAKRNANMARIQAVFEHSPYFTVPKPSSDYVHAAYKCYVQVNVDALPECWSRDRIMAEISAQAVPCFSGSCSEVYLEKAFDETPWRPKTRLANAKALGESSLMFLVHPTLSEHSLQKTVDAIQSVIAKIHA
;
A
#
# COMPACT_ATOMS: atom_id res chain seq x y z
N LYS A 1 -1.02 25.38 11.78
CA LYS A 1 -0.87 26.26 10.58
C LYS A 1 -0.09 25.59 9.43
N GLN A 2 0.55 24.42 9.62
CA GLN A 2 1.36 23.70 8.62
C GLN A 2 0.58 22.63 7.83
N MET A 3 -0.66 22.31 8.23
CA MET A 3 -1.44 21.21 7.64
C MET A 3 -1.66 21.31 6.12
N PRO A 4 -2.02 22.49 5.55
CA PRO A 4 -2.23 22.56 4.10
C PRO A 4 -0.97 22.22 3.30
N GLU A 5 0.18 22.76 3.70
CA GLU A 5 1.48 22.50 3.07
C GLU A 5 1.88 21.01 3.20
N TRP A 6 1.72 20.45 4.39
CA TRP A 6 2.02 19.03 4.63
C TRP A 6 1.09 18.10 3.85
N THR A 7 -0.18 18.45 3.73
CA THR A 7 -1.14 17.68 2.93
C THR A 7 -0.77 17.74 1.44
N ALA A 8 -0.43 18.91 0.93
CA ALA A 8 0.03 19.05 -0.45
C ALA A 8 1.30 18.22 -0.72
N LYS A 9 2.30 18.27 0.18
CA LYS A 9 3.53 17.49 0.05
C LYS A 9 3.27 15.99 0.11
N ARG A 10 2.42 15.50 1.02
CA ARG A 10 2.02 14.09 1.09
C ARG A 10 1.34 13.62 -0.19
N ASN A 11 0.41 14.42 -0.72
CA ASN A 11 -0.27 14.09 -1.97
C ASN A 11 0.71 14.04 -3.15
N ALA A 12 1.66 14.98 -3.23
CA ALA A 12 2.70 14.94 -4.27
C ALA A 12 3.58 13.68 -4.16
N ASN A 13 4.01 13.32 -2.94
CA ASN A 13 4.77 12.09 -2.68
C ASN A 13 3.96 10.84 -3.07
N MET A 14 2.68 10.79 -2.68
CA MET A 14 1.78 9.69 -3.00
C MET A 14 1.60 9.54 -4.51
N ALA A 15 1.34 10.63 -5.22
CA ALA A 15 1.16 10.61 -6.68
C ALA A 15 2.39 10.04 -7.41
N ARG A 16 3.60 10.40 -6.97
CA ARG A 16 4.84 9.86 -7.56
C ARG A 16 4.99 8.35 -7.35
N ILE A 17 4.65 7.85 -6.16
CA ILE A 17 4.67 6.41 -5.89
C ILE A 17 3.60 5.70 -6.70
N GLN A 18 2.37 6.22 -6.72
CA GLN A 18 1.25 5.61 -7.43
C GLN A 18 1.49 5.51 -8.94
N ALA A 19 2.09 6.54 -9.55
CA ALA A 19 2.39 6.57 -10.99
C ALA A 19 3.23 5.37 -11.46
N VAL A 20 4.07 4.81 -10.58
CA VAL A 20 4.90 3.64 -10.91
C VAL A 20 4.05 2.38 -11.13
N PHE A 21 2.92 2.28 -10.45
CA PHE A 21 2.05 1.11 -10.51
C PHE A 21 0.97 1.18 -11.61
N GLU A 22 0.66 2.38 -12.11
CA GLU A 22 -0.50 2.62 -12.99
C GLU A 22 -0.49 1.83 -14.30
N HIS A 23 0.67 1.42 -14.78
CA HIS A 23 0.81 0.71 -16.05
C HIS A 23 1.04 -0.79 -15.90
N SER A 24 1.02 -1.30 -14.68
CA SER A 24 1.21 -2.73 -14.42
C SER A 24 -0.12 -3.42 -14.14
N PRO A 25 -0.46 -4.54 -14.83
CA PRO A 25 -1.69 -5.28 -14.60
C PRO A 25 -1.75 -5.94 -13.22
N TYR A 26 -0.62 -6.04 -12.55
CA TYR A 26 -0.49 -6.71 -11.26
C TYR A 26 -0.91 -5.84 -10.08
N PHE A 27 -1.25 -4.55 -10.33
CA PHE A 27 -1.55 -3.61 -9.25
C PHE A 27 -2.78 -2.77 -9.53
N THR A 28 -3.50 -2.45 -8.47
CA THR A 28 -4.61 -1.49 -8.48
C THR A 28 -4.27 -0.34 -7.54
N VAL A 29 -4.35 0.87 -8.07
CA VAL A 29 -4.12 2.11 -7.33
C VAL A 29 -5.45 2.71 -6.93
N PRO A 30 -5.79 2.77 -5.63
CA PRO A 30 -7.01 3.43 -5.17
C PRO A 30 -6.95 4.94 -5.48
N LYS A 31 -7.96 5.43 -6.20
CA LYS A 31 -8.10 6.87 -6.49
C LYS A 31 -9.37 7.38 -5.83
N PRO A 32 -9.29 8.34 -4.89
CA PRO A 32 -10.47 8.98 -4.34
C PRO A 32 -11.19 9.78 -5.45
N SER A 33 -12.51 9.92 -5.30
CA SER A 33 -13.30 10.82 -6.15
C SER A 33 -12.78 12.26 -6.05
N SER A 34 -12.97 13.04 -7.13
CA SER A 34 -12.63 14.47 -7.16
C SER A 34 -13.33 15.32 -6.08
N ASP A 35 -14.41 14.79 -5.50
CA ASP A 35 -15.17 15.46 -4.44
C ASP A 35 -14.44 15.45 -3.07
N TYR A 36 -13.34 14.72 -2.96
CA TYR A 36 -12.60 14.55 -1.71
C TYR A 36 -11.14 14.98 -1.86
N VAL A 37 -10.66 15.71 -0.86
CA VAL A 37 -9.23 15.96 -0.68
C VAL A 37 -8.66 14.90 0.27
N HIS A 38 -7.84 14.02 -0.26
CA HIS A 38 -7.22 12.96 0.53
C HIS A 38 -6.07 13.51 1.38
N ALA A 39 -6.04 13.16 2.67
CA ALA A 39 -4.98 13.61 3.58
C ALA A 39 -3.62 12.89 3.35
N ALA A 40 -3.62 11.81 2.57
CA ALA A 40 -2.45 11.01 2.21
C ALA A 40 -1.55 10.66 3.42
N TYR A 41 -2.16 10.13 4.49
CA TYR A 41 -1.40 9.71 5.67
C TYR A 41 -0.38 8.61 5.31
N LYS A 42 -0.79 7.69 4.43
CA LYS A 42 0.03 6.63 3.84
C LYS A 42 -0.41 6.40 2.40
N CYS A 43 0.47 5.86 1.57
CA CYS A 43 0.13 5.44 0.22
C CYS A 43 -0.19 3.95 0.22
N TYR A 44 -1.40 3.59 -0.18
CA TYR A 44 -1.83 2.21 -0.37
C TYR A 44 -1.89 1.85 -1.84
N VAL A 45 -1.47 0.63 -2.14
CA VAL A 45 -1.60 -0.03 -3.44
C VAL A 45 -2.06 -1.45 -3.20
N GLN A 46 -2.93 -1.96 -4.05
CA GLN A 46 -3.41 -3.34 -3.97
C GLN A 46 -2.74 -4.20 -5.03
N VAL A 47 -2.32 -5.38 -4.63
CA VAL A 47 -1.77 -6.40 -5.53
C VAL A 47 -2.93 -7.22 -6.10
N ASN A 48 -3.01 -7.36 -7.40
CA ASN A 48 -3.94 -8.24 -8.09
C ASN A 48 -3.39 -9.67 -8.02
N VAL A 49 -3.60 -10.33 -6.88
CA VAL A 49 -2.95 -11.62 -6.56
C VAL A 49 -3.20 -12.68 -7.64
N ASP A 50 -4.42 -12.72 -8.19
CA ASP A 50 -4.81 -13.68 -9.22
C ASP A 50 -4.13 -13.42 -10.59
N ALA A 51 -3.58 -12.23 -10.79
CA ALA A 51 -2.86 -11.87 -12.00
C ALA A 51 -1.36 -12.14 -11.92
N LEU A 52 -0.83 -12.38 -10.71
CA LEU A 52 0.61 -12.60 -10.52
C LEU A 52 1.07 -13.95 -11.11
N PRO A 53 2.32 -14.03 -11.63
CA PRO A 53 2.96 -15.30 -11.91
C PRO A 53 3.06 -16.18 -10.65
N GLU A 54 2.99 -17.53 -10.81
CA GLU A 54 2.94 -18.50 -9.69
C GLU A 54 4.04 -18.32 -8.64
N CYS A 55 5.22 -17.86 -9.06
CA CYS A 55 6.34 -17.64 -8.14
C CYS A 55 6.27 -16.32 -7.38
N TRP A 56 5.26 -15.46 -7.61
CA TRP A 56 5.11 -14.18 -6.97
C TRP A 56 3.92 -14.15 -6.01
N SER A 57 4.06 -13.37 -4.95
CA SER A 57 3.01 -13.08 -3.96
C SER A 57 3.15 -11.67 -3.44
N ARG A 58 2.10 -11.12 -2.79
CA ARG A 58 2.18 -9.85 -2.10
C ARG A 58 3.36 -9.80 -1.11
N ASP A 59 3.55 -10.87 -0.36
CA ASP A 59 4.61 -10.93 0.66
C ASP A 59 6.01 -10.97 0.02
N ARG A 60 6.17 -11.68 -1.09
CA ARG A 60 7.42 -11.65 -1.85
C ARG A 60 7.72 -10.26 -2.41
N ILE A 61 6.73 -9.57 -2.99
CA ILE A 61 6.88 -8.19 -3.47
C ILE A 61 7.33 -7.28 -2.33
N MET A 62 6.68 -7.37 -1.18
CA MET A 62 7.03 -6.59 0.02
C MET A 62 8.46 -6.88 0.49
N ALA A 63 8.86 -8.14 0.51
CA ALA A 63 10.21 -8.57 0.91
C ALA A 63 11.29 -8.06 -0.07
N GLU A 64 11.06 -8.18 -1.38
CA GLU A 64 11.98 -7.71 -2.43
C GLU A 64 12.18 -6.18 -2.39
N ILE A 65 11.13 -5.41 -2.10
CA ILE A 65 11.23 -3.96 -1.92
C ILE A 65 11.99 -3.63 -0.63
N SER A 66 11.64 -4.31 0.47
CA SER A 66 12.28 -4.09 1.78
C SER A 66 13.77 -4.46 1.78
N ALA A 67 14.17 -5.47 1.00
CA ALA A 67 15.58 -5.86 0.81
C ALA A 67 16.44 -4.75 0.19
N GLN A 68 15.83 -3.78 -0.50
CA GLN A 68 16.49 -2.58 -1.04
C GLN A 68 16.54 -1.43 -0.02
N ALA A 69 16.31 -1.71 1.26
CA ALA A 69 16.24 -0.73 2.35
C ALA A 69 15.18 0.37 2.09
N VAL A 70 14.03 -0.02 1.54
CA VAL A 70 12.83 0.80 1.37
C VAL A 70 11.74 0.24 2.26
N PRO A 71 11.17 1.03 3.20
CA PRO A 71 10.06 0.59 4.04
C PRO A 71 8.82 0.27 3.20
N CYS A 72 8.40 -1.00 3.23
CA CYS A 72 7.18 -1.48 2.61
C CYS A 72 6.46 -2.40 3.59
N PHE A 73 5.16 -2.22 3.77
CA PHE A 73 4.37 -2.92 4.77
C PHE A 73 3.08 -3.47 4.17
N SER A 74 2.44 -4.40 4.88
CA SER A 74 1.15 -4.97 4.48
C SER A 74 -0.06 -4.05 4.76
N GLY A 75 0.18 -2.89 5.34
CA GLY A 75 -0.88 -1.95 5.72
C GLY A 75 -1.32 -2.07 7.18
N SER A 76 -2.50 -1.55 7.47
CA SER A 76 -3.13 -1.61 8.79
C SER A 76 -3.82 -2.95 9.01
N CYS A 77 -4.17 -3.28 10.26
CA CYS A 77 -4.97 -4.45 10.58
C CYS A 77 -6.35 -4.37 9.88
N SER A 78 -6.54 -5.17 8.85
CA SER A 78 -7.78 -5.18 8.06
C SER A 78 -8.92 -5.91 8.77
N GLU A 79 -8.58 -6.89 9.60
CA GLU A 79 -9.53 -7.75 10.30
C GLU A 79 -9.40 -7.54 11.82
N VAL A 80 -9.49 -6.29 12.28
CA VAL A 80 -9.36 -5.93 13.70
C VAL A 80 -10.29 -6.74 14.62
N TYR A 81 -11.42 -7.18 14.12
CA TYR A 81 -12.36 -8.02 14.85
C TYR A 81 -11.83 -9.43 15.20
N LEU A 82 -10.70 -9.85 14.62
CA LEU A 82 -10.00 -11.10 14.97
C LEU A 82 -9.02 -10.93 16.13
N GLU A 83 -8.79 -9.69 16.60
CA GLU A 83 -7.96 -9.43 17.76
C GLU A 83 -8.58 -10.03 19.03
N LYS A 84 -7.72 -10.49 19.94
CA LYS A 84 -8.14 -11.12 21.22
C LYS A 84 -9.14 -10.31 22.03
N ALA A 85 -9.09 -8.96 21.90
CA ALA A 85 -10.04 -8.07 22.58
C ALA A 85 -11.51 -8.29 22.16
N PHE A 86 -11.73 -8.93 21.03
CA PHE A 86 -13.07 -9.24 20.51
C PHE A 86 -13.49 -10.69 20.72
N ASP A 87 -12.64 -11.53 21.30
CA ASP A 87 -12.99 -12.91 21.62
C ASP A 87 -14.20 -12.91 22.56
N GLU A 88 -15.16 -13.80 22.31
CA GLU A 88 -16.38 -13.98 23.10
C GLU A 88 -17.28 -12.73 23.20
N THR A 89 -17.07 -11.73 22.35
CA THR A 89 -17.93 -10.54 22.29
C THR A 89 -18.98 -10.65 21.19
N PRO A 90 -20.13 -9.97 21.31
CA PRO A 90 -21.14 -9.93 20.25
C PRO A 90 -20.73 -9.12 19.03
N TRP A 91 -19.62 -8.38 19.11
CA TRP A 91 -19.08 -7.54 18.01
C TRP A 91 -18.19 -8.32 17.06
N ARG A 92 -17.73 -9.51 17.44
CA ARG A 92 -16.98 -10.37 16.53
C ARG A 92 -17.94 -11.07 15.57
N PRO A 93 -17.84 -10.83 14.25
CA PRO A 93 -18.69 -11.51 13.29
C PRO A 93 -18.44 -13.03 13.30
N LYS A 94 -19.49 -13.82 13.12
CA LYS A 94 -19.41 -15.30 13.10
C LYS A 94 -18.59 -15.82 11.93
N THR A 95 -18.55 -15.07 10.82
CA THR A 95 -17.78 -15.39 9.61
C THR A 95 -16.86 -14.22 9.27
N ARG A 96 -15.70 -14.53 8.71
CA ARG A 96 -14.75 -13.51 8.25
C ARG A 96 -15.38 -12.63 7.17
N LEU A 97 -15.14 -11.34 7.26
CA LEU A 97 -15.59 -10.36 6.28
C LEU A 97 -14.70 -10.47 5.03
N ALA A 98 -15.28 -10.96 3.91
CA ALA A 98 -14.54 -11.28 2.70
C ALA A 98 -13.69 -10.11 2.17
N ASN A 99 -14.24 -8.90 2.12
CA ASN A 99 -13.53 -7.71 1.66
C ASN A 99 -12.38 -7.31 2.59
N ALA A 100 -12.58 -7.42 3.90
CA ALA A 100 -11.53 -7.10 4.87
C ALA A 100 -10.36 -8.07 4.75
N LYS A 101 -10.66 -9.37 4.61
CA LYS A 101 -9.66 -10.41 4.34
C LYS A 101 -8.89 -10.12 3.04
N ALA A 102 -9.60 -9.93 1.93
CA ALA A 102 -8.98 -9.68 0.62
C ALA A 102 -8.06 -8.45 0.65
N LEU A 103 -8.49 -7.36 1.27
CA LEU A 103 -7.66 -6.16 1.45
C LEU A 103 -6.42 -6.44 2.31
N GLY A 104 -6.54 -7.20 3.38
CA GLY A 104 -5.41 -7.58 4.23
C GLY A 104 -4.36 -8.42 3.51
N GLU A 105 -4.80 -9.28 2.60
CA GLU A 105 -3.95 -10.18 1.84
C GLU A 105 -3.32 -9.54 0.59
N SER A 106 -3.89 -8.43 0.08
CA SER A 106 -3.45 -7.78 -1.15
C SER A 106 -2.77 -6.42 -0.96
N SER A 107 -2.93 -5.76 0.19
CA SER A 107 -2.43 -4.39 0.36
C SER A 107 -0.91 -4.32 0.50
N LEU A 108 -0.32 -3.32 -0.15
CA LEU A 108 1.00 -2.77 0.12
C LEU A 108 0.86 -1.32 0.63
N MET A 109 1.75 -0.91 1.53
CA MET A 109 1.71 0.41 2.13
C MET A 109 3.10 1.04 2.14
N PHE A 110 3.17 2.30 1.68
CA PHE A 110 4.37 3.10 1.61
C PHE A 110 4.26 4.38 2.43
N LEU A 111 5.40 4.86 2.89
CA LEU A 111 5.50 6.12 3.62
C LEU A 111 5.48 7.31 2.66
N VAL A 112 4.71 8.35 3.01
CA VAL A 112 4.56 9.57 2.20
C VAL A 112 4.64 10.85 3.03
N HIS A 113 5.18 10.76 4.26
CA HIS A 113 5.20 11.92 5.17
C HIS A 113 5.98 13.11 4.57
N PRO A 114 5.65 14.36 4.97
CA PRO A 114 6.14 15.57 4.30
C PRO A 114 7.62 15.83 4.49
N THR A 115 8.27 15.14 5.43
CA THR A 115 9.72 15.27 5.71
C THR A 115 10.58 14.26 4.97
N LEU A 116 9.97 13.42 4.11
CA LEU A 116 10.76 12.56 3.21
C LEU A 116 11.63 13.42 2.29
N SER A 117 12.92 13.08 2.25
CA SER A 117 13.84 13.71 1.29
C SER A 117 13.53 13.26 -0.13
N GLU A 118 13.91 14.08 -1.11
CA GLU A 118 13.79 13.73 -2.52
C GLU A 118 14.56 12.44 -2.83
N HIS A 119 15.74 12.27 -2.25
CA HIS A 119 16.53 11.03 -2.37
C HIS A 119 15.79 9.80 -1.85
N SER A 120 15.15 9.89 -0.67
CA SER A 120 14.40 8.77 -0.10
C SER A 120 13.18 8.42 -0.94
N LEU A 121 12.48 9.41 -1.47
CA LEU A 121 11.33 9.22 -2.34
C LEU A 121 11.75 8.57 -3.67
N GLN A 122 12.84 9.06 -4.30
CA GLN A 122 13.36 8.49 -5.53
C GLN A 122 13.82 7.04 -5.32
N LYS A 123 14.53 6.75 -4.22
CA LYS A 123 14.92 5.38 -3.85
C LYS A 123 13.70 4.45 -3.74
N THR A 124 12.58 4.96 -3.19
CA THR A 124 11.33 4.19 -3.11
C THR A 124 10.79 3.88 -4.51
N VAL A 125 10.75 4.88 -5.39
CA VAL A 125 10.33 4.72 -6.80
C VAL A 125 11.19 3.69 -7.53
N ASP A 126 12.51 3.81 -7.42
CA ASP A 126 13.48 2.93 -8.10
C ASP A 126 13.34 1.47 -7.63
N ALA A 127 13.18 1.27 -6.31
CA ALA A 127 12.98 -0.06 -5.75
C ALA A 127 11.67 -0.72 -6.25
N ILE A 128 10.59 0.04 -6.32
CA ILE A 128 9.31 -0.44 -6.85
C ILE A 128 9.46 -0.81 -8.33
N GLN A 129 10.04 0.06 -9.15
CA GLN A 129 10.27 -0.19 -10.58
C GLN A 129 11.12 -1.45 -10.80
N SER A 130 12.18 -1.62 -10.02
CA SER A 130 13.04 -2.80 -10.07
C SER A 130 12.27 -4.10 -9.80
N VAL A 131 11.37 -4.08 -8.80
CA VAL A 131 10.57 -5.27 -8.47
C VAL A 131 9.50 -5.53 -9.53
N ILE A 132 8.83 -4.50 -10.04
CA ILE A 132 7.87 -4.64 -11.14
C ILE A 132 8.56 -5.24 -12.38
N ALA A 133 9.75 -4.77 -12.73
CA ALA A 133 10.51 -5.32 -13.85
C ALA A 133 10.81 -6.82 -13.66
N LYS A 134 11.13 -7.27 -12.44
CA LYS A 134 11.34 -8.69 -12.12
C LYS A 134 10.05 -9.54 -12.22
N ILE A 135 8.89 -8.95 -11.97
CA ILE A 135 7.60 -9.66 -12.11
C ILE A 135 7.26 -9.88 -13.59
N HIS A 136 7.69 -8.95 -14.45
CA HIS A 136 7.47 -9.04 -15.91
C HIS A 136 8.48 -9.93 -16.63
N ALA A 137 9.60 -10.30 -16.01
CA ALA A 137 10.66 -11.11 -16.61
C ALA A 137 10.37 -12.61 -16.54
#